data_8722c9feb1e94446be2a5f139ecdd738
#
_entry.id   8722c9feb1e94446be2a5f139ecdd738
#
_cell.length_a   1.000
_cell.length_b   1.000
_cell.length_c   1.000
_cell.angle_alpha   90.00
_cell.angle_beta   90.00
_cell.angle_gamma   90.00
#
_symmetry.space_group_name_H-M   'P 1'
#
loop_
_entity.id
_entity.type
_entity.pdbx_description
1 polymer ?
#
loop_
_entity_poly.entity_id
_entity_poly.type
_entity_poly.pdbx_seq_one_letter_code
_entity_poly.pdbx_strand_id
1 'polypeptide(L)'
;MKSKKIMTINVSTMLLVAMLSAVVSHHATASRGAMINPTVVVTVNRKAVLDGLNERAEAEAQLRAKSEDINAEDVRWKEELNDLGTQIKAMEQGPERDKLLTGFERKNLDYQGFRRYAETKIDIERSLLYESLYKSISTAITLMAESEGYDLVIVDDSKAPFTDNPDARVSREGHILQQIAVRRIMYANPMIDITQDLIVRMNNANNAG
;
A
#
# COMPACT_ATOMS: atom_id res chain seq x y z
N MET A 1 51.34 81.33 -0.86
CA MET A 1 50.72 80.71 -2.08
C MET A 1 50.46 79.24 -1.77
N LYS A 2 49.17 78.85 -1.61
CA LYS A 2 48.83 77.47 -1.40
C LYS A 2 48.36 76.91 -2.73
N SER A 3 49.12 75.96 -3.29
CA SER A 3 48.77 75.26 -4.53
C SER A 3 47.60 74.26 -4.26
N LYS A 4 46.49 74.47 -4.94
CA LYS A 4 45.38 73.50 -4.98
C LYS A 4 45.73 72.42 -5.98
N LYS A 5 46.02 71.18 -5.50
CA LYS A 5 46.06 69.99 -6.35
C LYS A 5 44.62 69.63 -6.76
N ILE A 6 44.30 69.81 -7.98
CA ILE A 6 43.08 69.35 -8.60
C ILE A 6 43.30 67.86 -8.92
N MET A 7 42.56 67.01 -8.23
CA MET A 7 42.60 65.55 -8.44
C MET A 7 41.70 65.25 -9.66
N THR A 8 42.30 65.06 -10.80
CA THR A 8 41.59 64.61 -12.02
C THR A 8 41.26 63.12 -11.86
N ILE A 9 40.01 62.83 -11.55
CA ILE A 9 39.50 61.45 -11.57
C ILE A 9 39.38 61.04 -13.03
N ASN A 10 40.16 60.05 -13.45
CA ASN A 10 40.15 59.52 -14.79
C ASN A 10 38.79 58.91 -15.13
N VAL A 11 38.18 59.33 -16.25
CA VAL A 11 36.88 58.80 -16.71
C VAL A 11 36.86 57.27 -16.79
N SER A 12 38.04 56.67 -17.02
CA SER A 12 38.19 55.22 -17.10
C SER A 12 37.98 54.53 -15.73
N THR A 13 38.36 55.16 -14.61
CA THR A 13 38.13 54.63 -13.25
C THR A 13 36.65 54.72 -12.84
N MET A 14 35.96 55.76 -13.31
CA MET A 14 34.53 55.93 -13.04
C MET A 14 33.69 54.90 -13.78
N LEU A 15 34.08 54.55 -15.03
CA LEU A 15 33.40 53.49 -15.81
C LEU A 15 33.61 52.09 -15.20
N LEU A 16 34.77 51.81 -14.63
CA LEU A 16 35.10 50.54 -14.00
C LEU A 16 34.31 50.34 -12.69
N VAL A 17 34.13 51.38 -11.89
CA VAL A 17 33.30 51.35 -10.68
C VAL A 17 31.82 51.19 -11.02
N ALA A 18 31.34 51.83 -12.09
CA ALA A 18 29.94 51.67 -12.55
C ALA A 18 29.65 50.26 -13.06
N MET A 19 30.60 49.63 -13.77
CA MET A 19 30.43 48.23 -14.22
C MET A 19 30.47 47.23 -13.05
N LEU A 20 31.34 47.43 -12.03
CA LEU A 20 31.38 46.56 -10.84
C LEU A 20 30.10 46.68 -10.03
N SER A 21 29.50 47.86 -9.90
CA SER A 21 28.24 48.04 -9.16
C SER A 21 27.05 47.41 -9.89
N ALA A 22 27.03 47.40 -11.24
CA ALA A 22 25.97 46.75 -12.03
C ALA A 22 26.02 45.21 -11.89
N VAL A 23 27.23 44.62 -11.84
CA VAL A 23 27.37 43.15 -11.66
C VAL A 23 26.95 42.74 -10.25
N VAL A 24 27.30 43.49 -9.20
CA VAL A 24 26.88 43.17 -7.82
C VAL A 24 25.35 43.33 -7.67
N SER A 25 24.74 44.29 -8.32
CA SER A 25 23.28 44.49 -8.30
C SER A 25 22.51 43.34 -8.99
N HIS A 26 23.08 42.77 -10.06
CA HIS A 26 22.45 41.64 -10.75
C HIS A 26 22.52 40.33 -9.92
N HIS A 27 23.59 40.11 -9.17
CA HIS A 27 23.64 38.96 -8.28
C HIS A 27 22.77 39.11 -7.03
N ALA A 28 22.52 40.32 -6.55
CA ALA A 28 21.64 40.59 -5.41
C ALA A 28 20.14 40.48 -5.75
N THR A 29 19.75 40.68 -7.01
CA THR A 29 18.35 40.56 -7.43
C THR A 29 17.98 39.13 -7.85
N ALA A 30 18.95 38.31 -8.25
CA ALA A 30 18.69 36.91 -8.58
C ALA A 30 18.33 36.04 -7.37
N SER A 31 18.70 36.45 -6.15
CA SER A 31 18.38 35.73 -4.93
C SER A 31 17.07 36.15 -4.24
N ARG A 32 16.36 37.17 -4.79
CA ARG A 32 15.07 37.64 -4.23
C ARG A 32 13.83 37.13 -4.94
N GLY A 33 13.97 36.28 -5.95
CA GLY A 33 12.88 35.85 -6.82
C GLY A 33 12.39 34.41 -6.62
N ALA A 34 13.01 33.61 -5.79
CA ALA A 34 12.43 32.34 -5.38
C ALA A 34 11.44 32.64 -4.25
N MET A 35 10.22 33.02 -4.57
CA MET A 35 9.10 32.74 -3.67
C MET A 35 9.09 31.22 -3.52
N ILE A 36 9.71 30.74 -2.43
CA ILE A 36 9.54 29.35 -2.00
C ILE A 36 8.08 29.27 -1.61
N ASN A 37 7.23 28.80 -2.50
CA ASN A 37 5.88 28.42 -2.10
C ASN A 37 6.03 27.43 -0.96
N PRO A 38 5.34 27.63 0.16
CA PRO A 38 5.44 26.69 1.27
C PRO A 38 5.05 25.28 0.77
N THR A 39 5.88 24.30 1.06
CA THR A 39 5.60 22.90 0.74
C THR A 39 4.27 22.49 1.37
N VAL A 40 3.33 22.02 0.55
CA VAL A 40 2.02 21.56 1.00
C VAL A 40 2.12 20.06 1.32
N VAL A 41 2.10 19.76 2.61
CA VAL A 41 2.17 18.38 3.12
C VAL A 41 0.81 17.98 3.66
N VAL A 42 0.32 16.82 3.24
CA VAL A 42 -0.92 16.22 3.73
C VAL A 42 -0.68 14.80 4.23
N THR A 43 -1.61 14.29 5.01
CA THR A 43 -1.53 12.94 5.56
C THR A 43 -2.70 12.09 5.14
N VAL A 44 -2.50 10.77 5.10
CA VAL A 44 -3.52 9.78 4.81
C VAL A 44 -3.39 8.57 5.72
N ASN A 45 -4.51 8.12 6.29
CA ASN A 45 -4.57 6.86 7.00
C ASN A 45 -4.85 5.71 6.02
N ARG A 46 -3.78 5.03 5.58
CA ARG A 46 -3.88 3.93 4.60
C ARG A 46 -4.85 2.82 5.02
N LYS A 47 -4.87 2.46 6.31
CA LYS A 47 -5.78 1.44 6.80
C LYS A 47 -7.24 1.90 6.68
N ALA A 48 -7.54 3.13 7.08
CA ALA A 48 -8.89 3.67 6.97
C ALA A 48 -9.33 3.81 5.51
N VAL A 49 -8.42 4.18 4.59
CA VAL A 49 -8.73 4.17 3.15
C VAL A 49 -9.11 2.77 2.71
N LEU A 50 -8.26 1.77 2.94
CA LEU A 50 -8.55 0.37 2.57
C LEU A 50 -9.88 -0.12 3.14
N ASP A 51 -10.17 0.21 4.41
CA ASP A 51 -11.39 -0.23 5.08
C ASP A 51 -12.65 0.48 4.54
N GLY A 52 -12.51 1.68 3.98
CA GLY A 52 -13.60 2.50 3.45
C GLY A 52 -13.89 2.32 1.95
N LEU A 53 -13.11 1.50 1.21
CA LEU A 53 -13.31 1.32 -0.22
C LEU A 53 -14.40 0.29 -0.54
N ASN A 54 -15.37 0.69 -1.38
CA ASN A 54 -16.39 -0.20 -1.94
C ASN A 54 -15.75 -1.30 -2.80
N GLU A 55 -14.76 -0.96 -3.63
CA GLU A 55 -13.99 -1.90 -4.45
C GLU A 55 -13.42 -3.05 -3.61
N ARG A 56 -12.87 -2.76 -2.43
CA ARG A 56 -12.39 -3.79 -1.51
C ARG A 56 -13.53 -4.68 -1.00
N ALA A 57 -14.64 -4.09 -0.57
CA ALA A 57 -15.78 -4.84 -0.04
C ALA A 57 -16.36 -5.80 -1.09
N GLU A 58 -16.48 -5.35 -2.34
CA GLU A 58 -16.94 -6.14 -3.46
C GLU A 58 -15.98 -7.29 -3.81
N ALA A 59 -14.68 -7.00 -3.89
CA ALA A 59 -13.67 -8.00 -4.18
C ALA A 59 -13.52 -9.05 -3.06
N GLU A 60 -13.64 -8.63 -1.79
CA GLU A 60 -13.66 -9.57 -0.66
C GLU A 60 -14.94 -10.44 -0.65
N ALA A 61 -16.08 -9.92 -1.11
CA ALA A 61 -17.30 -10.71 -1.28
C ALA A 61 -17.12 -11.78 -2.38
N GLN A 62 -16.52 -11.42 -3.51
CA GLN A 62 -16.19 -12.38 -4.58
C GLN A 62 -15.20 -13.44 -4.11
N LEU A 63 -14.18 -13.07 -3.35
CA LEU A 63 -13.21 -14.00 -2.80
C LEU A 63 -13.84 -14.96 -1.79
N ARG A 64 -14.79 -14.48 -0.99
CA ARG A 64 -15.58 -15.34 -0.09
C ARG A 64 -16.42 -16.34 -0.87
N ALA A 65 -17.14 -15.94 -1.90
CA ALA A 65 -17.93 -16.85 -2.74
C ALA A 65 -17.04 -17.96 -3.33
N LYS A 66 -15.87 -17.61 -3.89
CA LYS A 66 -14.90 -18.60 -4.39
C LYS A 66 -14.40 -19.54 -3.28
N SER A 67 -14.17 -19.03 -2.08
CA SER A 67 -13.76 -19.86 -0.94
C SER A 67 -14.86 -20.82 -0.51
N GLU A 68 -16.13 -20.40 -0.57
CA GLU A 68 -17.28 -21.24 -0.29
C GLU A 68 -17.41 -22.37 -1.31
N ASP A 69 -17.21 -22.09 -2.61
CA ASP A 69 -17.20 -23.11 -3.68
C ASP A 69 -16.09 -24.14 -3.45
N ILE A 70 -14.87 -23.69 -3.11
CA ILE A 70 -13.74 -24.57 -2.78
C ILE A 70 -14.04 -25.42 -1.54
N ASN A 71 -14.64 -24.85 -0.51
CA ASN A 71 -15.03 -25.58 0.68
C ASN A 71 -16.11 -26.63 0.39
N ALA A 72 -17.08 -26.31 -0.46
CA ALA A 72 -18.10 -27.27 -0.89
C ALA A 72 -17.50 -28.45 -1.69
N GLU A 73 -16.46 -28.16 -2.49
CA GLU A 73 -15.73 -29.22 -3.20
C GLU A 73 -14.88 -30.06 -2.24
N ASP A 74 -14.23 -29.46 -1.24
CA ASP A 74 -13.49 -30.18 -0.21
C ASP A 74 -14.38 -31.15 0.59
N VAL A 75 -15.61 -30.72 0.91
CA VAL A 75 -16.59 -31.58 1.57
C VAL A 75 -16.94 -32.77 0.68
N ARG A 76 -17.23 -32.56 -0.61
CA ARG A 76 -17.53 -33.65 -1.57
C ARG A 76 -16.38 -34.67 -1.66
N TRP A 77 -15.13 -34.19 -1.76
CA TRP A 77 -13.96 -35.07 -1.77
C TRP A 77 -13.87 -35.93 -0.51
N LYS A 78 -14.12 -35.35 0.66
CA LYS A 78 -14.10 -36.06 1.94
C LYS A 78 -15.21 -37.11 2.04
N GLU A 79 -16.42 -36.79 1.62
CA GLU A 79 -17.56 -37.72 1.58
C GLU A 79 -17.26 -38.91 0.66
N GLU A 80 -16.79 -38.67 -0.55
CA GLU A 80 -16.47 -39.73 -1.50
C GLU A 80 -15.32 -40.63 -1.00
N LEU A 81 -14.29 -40.06 -0.35
CA LEU A 81 -13.22 -40.85 0.26
C LEU A 81 -13.72 -41.66 1.46
N ASN A 82 -14.60 -41.10 2.27
CA ASN A 82 -15.22 -41.80 3.41
C ASN A 82 -16.09 -42.97 2.92
N ASP A 83 -16.88 -42.78 1.90
CA ASP A 83 -17.75 -43.82 1.33
C ASP A 83 -16.92 -44.95 0.74
N LEU A 84 -15.88 -44.64 -0.04
CA LEU A 84 -14.94 -45.65 -0.53
C LEU A 84 -14.25 -46.42 0.60
N GLY A 85 -13.80 -45.72 1.63
CA GLY A 85 -13.19 -46.31 2.80
C GLY A 85 -14.14 -47.27 3.54
N THR A 86 -15.43 -46.90 3.62
CA THR A 86 -16.48 -47.75 4.25
C THR A 86 -16.76 -48.99 3.40
N GLN A 87 -16.84 -48.85 2.07
CA GLN A 87 -17.00 -49.97 1.17
C GLN A 87 -15.82 -50.98 1.29
N ILE A 88 -14.60 -50.48 1.27
CA ILE A 88 -13.38 -51.32 1.42
C ILE A 88 -13.40 -52.10 2.71
N LYS A 89 -13.83 -51.48 3.83
CA LYS A 89 -13.94 -52.15 5.15
C LYS A 89 -15.00 -53.26 5.19
N ALA A 90 -16.08 -53.12 4.44
CA ALA A 90 -17.17 -54.09 4.36
C ALA A 90 -16.89 -55.27 3.43
N MET A 91 -15.87 -55.22 2.58
CA MET A 91 -15.52 -56.25 1.61
C MET A 91 -14.58 -57.30 2.23
N GLU A 92 -14.78 -58.56 1.87
CA GLU A 92 -13.79 -59.60 2.14
C GLU A 92 -12.50 -59.41 1.29
N GLN A 93 -11.41 -60.02 1.75
CA GLN A 93 -10.13 -59.97 1.01
C GLN A 93 -10.25 -60.68 -0.34
N GLY A 94 -9.84 -59.97 -1.41
CA GLY A 94 -9.91 -60.52 -2.77
C GLY A 94 -9.63 -59.46 -3.84
N PRO A 95 -9.56 -59.83 -5.11
CA PRO A 95 -9.18 -58.98 -6.20
C PRO A 95 -10.05 -57.71 -6.37
N GLU A 96 -11.34 -57.79 -6.07
CA GLU A 96 -12.27 -56.65 -6.16
C GLU A 96 -11.96 -55.62 -5.04
N ARG A 97 -11.66 -56.08 -3.80
CA ARG A 97 -11.24 -55.18 -2.72
C ARG A 97 -9.92 -54.52 -3.04
N ASP A 98 -8.95 -55.22 -3.64
CA ASP A 98 -7.63 -54.68 -3.99
C ASP A 98 -7.77 -53.63 -5.09
N LYS A 99 -8.65 -53.83 -6.07
CA LYS A 99 -8.98 -52.83 -7.10
C LYS A 99 -9.61 -51.58 -6.50
N LEU A 100 -10.53 -51.74 -5.53
CA LEU A 100 -11.16 -50.61 -4.87
C LEU A 100 -10.17 -49.83 -4.00
N LEU A 101 -9.26 -50.54 -3.31
CA LEU A 101 -8.16 -49.95 -2.54
C LEU A 101 -7.24 -49.11 -3.40
N THR A 102 -6.83 -49.62 -4.58
CA THR A 102 -6.02 -48.85 -5.56
C THR A 102 -6.76 -47.59 -6.00
N GLY A 103 -8.07 -47.69 -6.26
CA GLY A 103 -8.91 -46.54 -6.59
C GLY A 103 -8.97 -45.49 -5.47
N PHE A 104 -9.10 -45.93 -4.21
CA PHE A 104 -9.08 -45.06 -3.05
C PHE A 104 -7.75 -44.34 -2.88
N GLU A 105 -6.61 -45.06 -3.00
CA GLU A 105 -5.28 -44.47 -2.91
C GLU A 105 -5.08 -43.37 -3.96
N ARG A 106 -5.45 -43.66 -5.21
CA ARG A 106 -5.39 -42.68 -6.30
C ARG A 106 -6.24 -41.47 -5.97
N LYS A 107 -7.49 -41.65 -5.56
CA LYS A 107 -8.40 -40.56 -5.21
C LYS A 107 -7.89 -39.73 -4.03
N ASN A 108 -7.26 -40.35 -3.06
CA ASN A 108 -6.63 -39.66 -1.94
C ASN A 108 -5.45 -38.77 -2.40
N LEU A 109 -4.62 -39.24 -3.34
CA LEU A 109 -3.57 -38.41 -3.95
C LEU A 109 -4.15 -37.21 -4.71
N ASP A 110 -5.20 -37.42 -5.48
CA ASP A 110 -5.90 -36.35 -6.22
C ASP A 110 -6.47 -35.31 -5.24
N TYR A 111 -7.08 -35.76 -4.15
CA TYR A 111 -7.58 -34.87 -3.08
C TYR A 111 -6.46 -34.05 -2.40
N GLN A 112 -5.30 -34.66 -2.12
CA GLN A 112 -4.15 -33.91 -1.59
C GLN A 112 -3.64 -32.86 -2.60
N GLY A 113 -3.68 -33.19 -3.89
CA GLY A 113 -3.38 -32.24 -4.98
C GLY A 113 -4.36 -31.08 -5.00
N PHE A 114 -5.65 -31.37 -4.93
CA PHE A 114 -6.72 -30.38 -4.86
C PHE A 114 -6.55 -29.44 -3.66
N ARG A 115 -6.29 -29.95 -2.46
CA ARG A 115 -6.09 -29.11 -1.28
C ARG A 115 -4.93 -28.13 -1.43
N ARG A 116 -3.77 -28.58 -1.88
CA ARG A 116 -2.62 -27.70 -2.14
C ARG A 116 -2.93 -26.62 -3.19
N TYR A 117 -3.60 -27.00 -4.26
CA TYR A 117 -4.05 -26.06 -5.29
C TYR A 117 -5.01 -25.02 -4.71
N ALA A 118 -6.00 -25.45 -3.93
CA ALA A 118 -7.02 -24.58 -3.32
C ALA A 118 -6.40 -23.54 -2.38
N GLU A 119 -5.51 -23.99 -1.47
CA GLU A 119 -4.77 -23.10 -0.55
C GLU A 119 -3.94 -22.06 -1.31
N THR A 120 -3.18 -22.50 -2.31
CA THR A 120 -2.33 -21.61 -3.13
C THR A 120 -3.18 -20.63 -3.94
N LYS A 121 -4.29 -21.07 -4.51
CA LYS A 121 -5.18 -20.23 -5.31
C LYS A 121 -5.78 -19.09 -4.51
N ILE A 122 -6.32 -19.38 -3.33
CA ILE A 122 -6.90 -18.35 -2.45
C ILE A 122 -5.84 -17.34 -1.99
N ASP A 123 -4.63 -17.80 -1.66
CA ASP A 123 -3.54 -16.92 -1.27
C ASP A 123 -3.11 -15.98 -2.40
N ILE A 124 -2.95 -16.53 -3.62
CA ILE A 124 -2.62 -15.72 -4.81
C ILE A 124 -3.72 -14.69 -5.09
N GLU A 125 -4.99 -15.08 -5.12
CA GLU A 125 -6.09 -14.15 -5.40
C GLU A 125 -6.19 -13.04 -4.36
N ARG A 126 -5.97 -13.37 -3.08
CA ARG A 126 -5.92 -12.38 -2.01
C ARG A 126 -4.74 -11.41 -2.15
N SER A 127 -3.56 -11.91 -2.50
CA SER A 127 -2.39 -11.06 -2.71
C SER A 127 -2.56 -10.12 -3.91
N LEU A 128 -3.13 -10.61 -5.02
CA LEU A 128 -3.45 -9.80 -6.19
C LEU A 128 -4.50 -8.73 -5.88
N LEU A 129 -5.50 -9.05 -5.07
CA LEU A 129 -6.48 -8.06 -4.59
C LEU A 129 -5.78 -6.90 -3.86
N TYR A 130 -4.95 -7.19 -2.86
CA TYR A 130 -4.27 -6.13 -2.11
C TYR A 130 -3.27 -5.35 -2.97
N GLU A 131 -2.61 -5.99 -3.92
CA GLU A 131 -1.73 -5.31 -4.89
C GLU A 131 -2.53 -4.36 -5.77
N SER A 132 -3.69 -4.79 -6.29
CA SER A 132 -4.58 -3.95 -7.09
C SER A 132 -5.08 -2.74 -6.29
N LEU A 133 -5.61 -2.97 -5.10
CA LEU A 133 -6.07 -1.89 -4.22
C LEU A 133 -4.97 -0.88 -3.90
N TYR A 134 -3.75 -1.35 -3.64
CA TYR A 134 -2.63 -0.45 -3.40
C TYR A 134 -2.30 0.42 -4.62
N LYS A 135 -2.33 -0.17 -5.82
CA LYS A 135 -2.14 0.57 -7.08
C LYS A 135 -3.25 1.60 -7.32
N SER A 136 -4.52 1.21 -7.11
CA SER A 136 -5.68 2.12 -7.22
C SER A 136 -5.55 3.30 -6.26
N ILE A 137 -5.22 3.04 -4.99
CA ILE A 137 -5.00 4.09 -3.97
C ILE A 137 -3.84 5.01 -4.38
N SER A 138 -2.72 4.46 -4.81
CA SER A 138 -1.55 5.24 -5.22
C SER A 138 -1.86 6.16 -6.41
N THR A 139 -2.59 5.65 -7.40
CA THR A 139 -3.04 6.43 -8.56
C THR A 139 -4.00 7.55 -8.13
N ALA A 140 -4.97 7.25 -7.28
CA ALA A 140 -5.93 8.25 -6.79
C ALA A 140 -5.23 9.35 -5.98
N ILE A 141 -4.24 9.01 -5.15
CA ILE A 141 -3.42 9.97 -4.41
C ILE A 141 -2.64 10.87 -5.38
N THR A 142 -2.04 10.31 -6.43
CA THR A 142 -1.29 11.08 -7.43
C THR A 142 -2.21 12.09 -8.12
N LEU A 143 -3.36 11.65 -8.62
CA LEU A 143 -4.34 12.52 -9.27
C LEU A 143 -4.86 13.61 -8.33
N MET A 144 -5.09 13.27 -7.07
CA MET A 144 -5.52 14.23 -6.05
C MET A 144 -4.42 15.25 -5.74
N ALA A 145 -3.16 14.80 -5.60
CA ALA A 145 -2.03 15.67 -5.36
C ALA A 145 -1.81 16.67 -6.50
N GLU A 146 -1.89 16.21 -7.75
CA GLU A 146 -1.78 17.07 -8.94
C GLU A 146 -2.92 18.09 -9.01
N SER A 147 -4.16 17.69 -8.66
CA SER A 147 -5.32 18.60 -8.75
C SER A 147 -5.39 19.63 -7.62
N GLU A 148 -4.95 19.27 -6.41
CA GLU A 148 -5.01 20.10 -5.20
C GLU A 148 -3.70 20.82 -4.88
N GLY A 149 -2.62 20.48 -5.61
CA GLY A 149 -1.30 21.08 -5.40
C GLY A 149 -0.58 20.60 -4.16
N TYR A 150 -0.72 19.31 -3.80
CA TYR A 150 0.05 18.72 -2.71
C TYR A 150 1.44 18.34 -3.19
N ASP A 151 2.48 18.75 -2.45
CA ASP A 151 3.86 18.38 -2.76
C ASP A 151 4.25 17.03 -2.14
N LEU A 152 3.60 16.66 -1.02
CA LEU A 152 3.91 15.42 -0.30
C LEU A 152 2.68 14.86 0.41
N VAL A 153 2.41 13.56 0.21
CA VAL A 153 1.40 12.81 0.93
C VAL A 153 2.08 11.75 1.79
N ILE A 154 1.88 11.81 3.10
CA ILE A 154 2.52 10.92 4.07
C ILE A 154 1.49 10.02 4.73
N VAL A 155 1.83 8.73 4.90
CA VAL A 155 0.97 7.81 5.65
C VAL A 155 1.04 8.14 7.14
N ASP A 156 -0.11 8.51 7.73
CA ASP A 156 -0.24 8.71 9.18
C ASP A 156 -0.67 7.41 9.88
N ASP A 157 0.24 6.86 10.64
CA ASP A 157 0.04 5.70 11.50
C ASP A 157 0.09 6.06 13.01
N SER A 158 0.13 7.35 13.34
CA SER A 158 0.26 7.84 14.72
C SER A 158 -0.86 7.35 15.64
N LYS A 159 -2.07 7.22 15.10
CA LYS A 159 -3.28 6.80 15.83
C LYS A 159 -3.57 5.30 15.69
N ALA A 160 -2.74 4.52 15.00
CA ALA A 160 -2.97 3.10 14.84
C ALA A 160 -2.93 2.41 16.22
N PRO A 161 -3.94 1.59 16.59
CA PRO A 161 -3.91 0.87 17.85
C PRO A 161 -2.77 -0.17 17.85
N PHE A 162 -2.23 -0.44 19.02
CA PHE A 162 -1.36 -1.61 19.17
C PHE A 162 -2.19 -2.89 19.09
N THR A 163 -1.74 -3.80 18.25
CA THR A 163 -2.38 -5.11 18.10
C THR A 163 -1.58 -6.17 18.86
N ASP A 164 -2.26 -7.16 19.40
CA ASP A 164 -1.65 -8.35 19.95
C ASP A 164 -1.81 -9.52 18.97
N ASN A 165 -0.76 -10.32 18.82
CA ASN A 165 -0.81 -11.54 18.02
C ASN A 165 -0.39 -12.71 18.92
N PRO A 166 -1.35 -13.43 19.53
CA PRO A 166 -1.07 -14.54 20.46
C PRO A 166 -0.33 -15.70 19.79
N ASP A 167 -0.44 -15.85 18.47
CA ASP A 167 0.23 -16.90 17.69
C ASP A 167 1.65 -16.52 17.24
N ALA A 168 2.09 -15.28 17.53
CA ALA A 168 3.43 -14.85 17.18
C ALA A 168 4.49 -15.59 17.99
N ARG A 169 5.56 -16.05 17.32
CA ARG A 169 6.73 -16.64 17.96
C ARG A 169 7.60 -15.62 18.73
N VAL A 170 7.13 -14.40 18.84
CA VAL A 170 7.80 -13.28 19.49
C VAL A 170 7.02 -12.92 20.75
N SER A 171 7.74 -12.53 21.83
CA SER A 171 7.06 -12.08 23.06
C SER A 171 6.17 -10.86 22.80
N ARG A 172 5.15 -10.65 23.62
CA ARG A 172 4.28 -9.49 23.53
C ARG A 172 5.06 -8.17 23.53
N GLU A 173 6.07 -8.05 24.37
CA GLU A 173 6.98 -6.91 24.41
C GLU A 173 7.69 -6.71 23.06
N GLY A 174 8.30 -7.77 22.52
CA GLY A 174 8.98 -7.73 21.22
C GLY A 174 8.03 -7.32 20.09
N HIS A 175 6.79 -7.82 20.12
CA HIS A 175 5.77 -7.45 19.13
C HIS A 175 5.40 -5.95 19.23
N ILE A 176 5.22 -5.42 20.45
CA ILE A 176 4.96 -3.99 20.67
C ILE A 176 6.15 -3.13 20.21
N LEU A 177 7.39 -3.52 20.54
CA LEU A 177 8.59 -2.80 20.11
C LEU A 177 8.72 -2.77 18.59
N GLN A 178 8.39 -3.87 17.89
CA GLN A 178 8.33 -3.90 16.43
C GLN A 178 7.30 -2.91 15.88
N GLN A 179 6.10 -2.86 16.46
CA GLN A 179 5.07 -1.91 16.05
C GLN A 179 5.49 -0.46 16.29
N ILE A 180 6.20 -0.18 17.39
CA ILE A 180 6.77 1.15 17.66
C ILE A 180 7.84 1.51 16.62
N ALA A 181 8.74 0.58 16.31
CA ALA A 181 9.86 0.82 15.40
C ALA A 181 9.43 1.15 13.96
N VAL A 182 8.27 0.66 13.51
CA VAL A 182 7.76 0.97 12.16
C VAL A 182 6.93 2.25 12.10
N ARG A 183 6.53 2.83 13.23
CA ARG A 183 5.79 4.10 13.27
C ARG A 183 6.72 5.25 12.93
N ARG A 184 6.34 6.02 11.93
CA ARG A 184 7.15 7.13 11.42
C ARG A 184 6.59 8.49 11.79
N ILE A 185 5.30 8.56 12.05
CA ILE A 185 4.59 9.80 12.42
C ILE A 185 4.23 9.75 13.90
N MET A 186 4.70 10.74 14.65
CA MET A 186 4.36 10.91 16.08
C MET A 186 3.10 11.77 16.25
N TYR A 187 2.93 12.74 15.36
CA TYR A 187 1.81 13.67 15.37
C TYR A 187 1.55 14.23 13.97
N ALA A 188 0.30 14.27 13.57
CA ALA A 188 -0.16 15.04 12.42
C ALA A 188 -1.40 15.86 12.82
N ASN A 189 -1.46 17.11 12.34
CA ASN A 189 -2.64 17.94 12.56
C ASN A 189 -3.82 17.35 11.77
N PRO A 190 -5.00 17.12 12.39
CA PRO A 190 -6.17 16.61 11.69
C PRO A 190 -6.60 17.42 10.47
N MET A 191 -6.26 18.71 10.43
CA MET A 191 -6.59 19.59 9.29
C MET A 191 -5.87 19.25 7.98
N ILE A 192 -4.77 18.48 8.04
CA ILE A 192 -4.03 18.05 6.86
C ILE A 192 -4.36 16.59 6.46
N ASP A 193 -5.31 15.97 7.12
CA ASP A 193 -5.73 14.59 6.84
C ASP A 193 -6.75 14.56 5.70
N ILE A 194 -6.34 13.97 4.56
CA ILE A 194 -7.15 13.84 3.35
C ILE A 194 -7.85 12.47 3.23
N THR A 195 -7.82 11.65 4.28
CA THR A 195 -8.30 10.26 4.24
C THR A 195 -9.75 10.16 3.74
N GLN A 196 -10.66 10.97 4.29
CA GLN A 196 -12.08 10.91 3.94
C GLN A 196 -12.33 11.42 2.52
N ASP A 197 -11.66 12.49 2.11
CA ASP A 197 -11.79 13.04 0.76
C ASP A 197 -11.31 12.05 -0.30
N LEU A 198 -10.21 11.34 -0.01
CA LEU A 198 -9.70 10.29 -0.87
C LEU A 198 -10.69 9.12 -0.99
N ILE A 199 -11.26 8.63 0.13
CA ILE A 199 -12.25 7.55 0.14
C ILE A 199 -13.47 7.95 -0.71
N VAL A 200 -14.00 9.15 -0.51
CA VAL A 200 -15.16 9.66 -1.26
C VAL A 200 -14.87 9.73 -2.76
N ARG A 201 -13.71 10.28 -3.15
CA ARG A 201 -13.30 10.35 -4.57
C ARG A 201 -13.20 8.99 -5.21
N MET A 202 -12.53 8.04 -4.53
CA MET A 202 -12.35 6.67 -5.04
C MET A 202 -13.70 5.94 -5.18
N ASN A 203 -14.55 6.00 -4.16
CA ASN A 203 -15.86 5.36 -4.20
C ASN A 203 -16.78 5.96 -5.27
N ASN A 204 -16.73 7.28 -5.49
CA ASN A 204 -17.48 7.93 -6.56
C ASN A 204 -16.97 7.52 -7.95
N ALA A 205 -15.66 7.38 -8.12
CA ALA A 205 -15.07 6.90 -9.38
C ALA A 205 -15.46 5.44 -9.66
N ASN A 206 -15.46 4.58 -8.65
CA ASN A 206 -15.88 3.18 -8.78
C ASN A 206 -17.37 3.06 -9.18
N ASN A 207 -18.24 3.92 -8.67
CA ASN A 207 -19.67 3.90 -8.99
C ASN A 207 -20.00 4.47 -10.38
N ALA A 208 -19.06 5.17 -11.03
CA ALA A 208 -19.26 5.82 -12.33
C ALA A 208 -18.78 4.95 -13.52
N GLY A 209 -18.05 3.87 -13.26
CA GLY A 209 -17.52 2.93 -14.26
C GLY A 209 -18.30 1.65 -14.30
#